data_4acacb93ffd617df745c6a86cd97489d
#
_entry.id   4acacb93ffd617df745c6a86cd97489d
#
_cell.length_a   1.000
_cell.length_b   1.000
_cell.length_c   1.000
_cell.angle_alpha   90.00
_cell.angle_beta   90.00
_cell.angle_gamma   90.00
#
_symmetry.space_group_name_H-M   'P 1'
#
loop_
_entity.id
_entity.type
_entity.pdbx_description
1 polymer ?
#
loop_
_entity_poly.entity_id
_entity_poly.type
_entity_poly.pdbx_seq_one_letter_code
_entity_poly.pdbx_strand_id
1 'polypeptide(L)'
;MILGLRSVILASFVFSGMNVWALDVEYAPSAFDKSGKHFEFIDLQTAHYEIEYNVQSKRTSVRSTLKFVLLKKGYPLFDLVPNGSKAWYQGNEVGVANIDFPSGRSKARYLNREFQLGVHQVVIDHELSTGVAFASGSVSSAFFMSDLSDRQFLERYLPASFDYDQVAMTFDVKVTGGSAADHTLQTNCEQTVKSSLHWQLVCPPSYNSSSLFYHLYKSDRFSELKEDFASIDGRSVQVTIYGTAPNSFMEPTRNIFHELEADYGPWPHDRLLIYAIPNYGGGMEYSGATATGMGALGHELHHSYFARSTFPMGGNAGWIDEALASWRDDRYRSLPKLSSNDQTEMAGHSEYKRTTDTDAYDSGARIIAHLDYLFQEQGGFKPFMKYFHAQYKDLGVTTQWFEEEITNFYSKDVSGLFSEYIYGEGLQDESRNSNKVKHAGFHSPLSEEDLKRLL
;
A
#
# COMPACT_ATOMS: atom_id res chain seq x y z
N MET A 1 -37.94 -20.90 0.08
CA MET A 1 -37.80 -19.48 0.45
C MET A 1 -37.56 -19.44 1.97
N ILE A 2 -36.32 -19.58 2.40
CA ILE A 2 -35.92 -19.46 3.80
C ILE A 2 -34.64 -18.59 3.76
N LEU A 3 -34.81 -17.32 4.11
CA LEU A 3 -33.71 -16.40 4.36
C LEU A 3 -32.99 -16.84 5.63
N GLY A 4 -31.76 -17.33 5.47
CA GLY A 4 -30.84 -17.55 6.59
C GLY A 4 -30.18 -16.26 7.00
N LEU A 5 -30.72 -15.57 8.00
CA LEU A 5 -30.00 -14.51 8.71
C LEU A 5 -28.78 -15.14 9.38
N ARG A 6 -27.59 -14.85 8.87
CA ARG A 6 -26.36 -15.07 9.65
C ARG A 6 -26.28 -13.98 10.71
N SER A 7 -26.58 -14.38 11.94
CA SER A 7 -26.42 -13.53 13.13
C SER A 7 -24.92 -13.30 13.36
N VAL A 8 -24.46 -12.11 13.09
CA VAL A 8 -23.18 -11.60 13.60
C VAL A 8 -23.36 -11.43 15.10
N ILE A 9 -22.75 -12.31 15.89
CA ILE A 9 -22.67 -12.14 17.35
C ILE A 9 -21.63 -11.04 17.60
N LEU A 10 -22.07 -9.79 17.64
CA LEU A 10 -21.31 -8.72 18.25
C LEU A 10 -21.26 -8.97 19.76
N ALA A 11 -20.15 -9.49 20.26
CA ALA A 11 -19.85 -9.45 21.68
C ALA A 11 -19.55 -7.99 22.06
N SER A 12 -20.59 -7.27 22.48
CA SER A 12 -20.46 -5.90 22.98
C SER A 12 -19.74 -5.92 24.33
N PHE A 13 -18.41 -5.78 24.31
CA PHE A 13 -17.69 -5.34 25.49
C PHE A 13 -17.80 -3.82 25.57
N VAL A 14 -18.66 -3.34 26.45
CA VAL A 14 -18.77 -1.92 26.79
C VAL A 14 -17.51 -1.51 27.52
N PHE A 15 -16.51 -1.03 26.79
CA PHE A 15 -15.46 -0.17 27.31
C PHE A 15 -15.83 1.27 26.99
N SER A 16 -16.26 2.01 28.00
CA SER A 16 -16.58 3.42 27.90
C SER A 16 -15.35 4.22 27.42
N GLY A 17 -15.45 4.83 26.25
CA GLY A 17 -14.62 5.97 25.86
C GLY A 17 -13.45 5.76 24.92
N MET A 18 -13.29 4.58 24.29
CA MET A 18 -12.37 4.42 23.16
C MET A 18 -13.18 4.04 21.93
N ASN A 19 -13.08 4.83 20.86
CA ASN A 19 -13.47 4.36 19.55
C ASN A 19 -12.53 3.19 19.20
N VAL A 20 -12.99 1.97 19.42
CA VAL A 20 -12.31 0.78 18.93
C VAL A 20 -12.58 0.77 17.43
N TRP A 21 -11.60 1.18 16.64
CA TRP A 21 -11.61 1.00 15.20
C TRP A 21 -11.77 -0.49 14.93
N ALA A 22 -12.55 -0.84 13.92
CA ALA A 22 -12.78 -2.23 13.57
C ALA A 22 -11.42 -2.92 13.32
N LEU A 23 -11.25 -4.07 13.94
CA LEU A 23 -10.04 -4.87 13.83
C LEU A 23 -9.98 -5.49 12.43
N ASP A 24 -9.01 -5.06 11.62
CA ASP A 24 -8.76 -5.68 10.32
C ASP A 24 -7.96 -7.00 10.44
N VAL A 25 -7.73 -7.47 11.67
CA VAL A 25 -7.04 -8.74 11.97
C VAL A 25 -7.74 -9.95 11.37
N GLU A 26 -9.00 -9.83 10.96
CA GLU A 26 -9.70 -10.88 10.22
C GLU A 26 -9.05 -11.19 8.86
N TYR A 27 -8.27 -10.23 8.31
CA TYR A 27 -7.50 -10.41 7.08
C TYR A 27 -6.05 -10.83 7.33
N ALA A 28 -5.62 -10.87 8.59
CA ALA A 28 -4.29 -11.36 8.92
C ALA A 28 -4.12 -12.82 8.49
N PRO A 29 -2.94 -13.21 8.01
CA PRO A 29 -2.63 -14.62 7.86
C PRO A 29 -2.78 -15.36 9.17
N SER A 30 -3.03 -16.66 9.11
CA SER A 30 -3.18 -17.50 10.30
C SER A 30 -1.93 -17.46 11.18
N ALA A 31 -2.11 -17.36 12.48
CA ALA A 31 -1.04 -17.59 13.44
C ALA A 31 -0.44 -19.00 13.27
N PHE A 32 0.85 -19.16 13.54
CA PHE A 32 1.53 -20.43 13.31
C PHE A 32 2.54 -20.79 14.40
N ASP A 33 2.82 -22.08 14.50
CA ASP A 33 3.81 -22.63 15.41
C ASP A 33 5.10 -22.97 14.66
N LYS A 34 6.24 -22.53 15.18
CA LYS A 34 7.57 -22.89 14.65
C LYS A 34 8.60 -22.97 15.77
N SER A 35 9.39 -24.03 15.80
CA SER A 35 10.46 -24.24 16.80
C SER A 35 9.98 -24.11 18.26
N GLY A 36 8.77 -24.61 18.56
CA GLY A 36 8.19 -24.59 19.92
C GLY A 36 7.67 -23.21 20.37
N LYS A 37 7.55 -22.27 19.48
CA LYS A 37 6.98 -20.92 19.71
C LYS A 37 5.70 -20.75 18.90
N HIS A 38 4.71 -20.10 19.51
CA HIS A 38 3.48 -19.67 18.83
C HIS A 38 3.64 -18.21 18.38
N PHE A 39 3.48 -17.95 17.09
CA PHE A 39 3.62 -16.63 16.49
C PHE A 39 2.24 -16.05 16.15
N GLU A 40 1.95 -14.87 16.67
CA GLU A 40 0.71 -14.15 16.46
C GLU A 40 0.95 -12.85 15.69
N PHE A 41 0.11 -12.57 14.70
CA PHE A 41 0.06 -11.27 14.06
C PHE A 41 -0.50 -10.23 15.03
N ILE A 42 0.14 -9.05 15.06
CA ILE A 42 -0.35 -7.96 15.90
C ILE A 42 -1.46 -7.20 15.19
N ASP A 43 -2.35 -6.61 15.97
CA ASP A 43 -3.24 -5.52 15.59
C ASP A 43 -2.61 -4.22 16.09
N LEU A 44 -2.00 -3.45 15.18
CA LEU A 44 -1.24 -2.24 15.51
C LEU A 44 -2.17 -1.03 15.59
N GLN A 45 -2.54 -0.63 16.77
CA GLN A 45 -3.47 0.46 17.04
C GLN A 45 -2.89 1.83 16.77
N THR A 46 -1.67 2.07 17.27
CA THR A 46 -0.96 3.35 17.06
C THR A 46 0.52 3.13 16.87
N ALA A 47 1.11 3.95 16.01
CA ALA A 47 2.55 4.06 15.83
C ALA A 47 2.99 5.52 15.90
N HIS A 48 3.94 5.81 16.78
CA HIS A 48 4.59 7.11 16.84
C HIS A 48 6.06 6.98 16.48
N TYR A 49 6.50 7.74 15.47
CA TYR A 49 7.86 7.70 14.95
C TYR A 49 8.58 9.02 15.17
N GLU A 50 9.68 8.99 15.92
CA GLU A 50 10.62 10.09 16.06
C GLU A 50 11.79 9.82 15.11
N ILE A 51 11.97 10.67 14.09
CA ILE A 51 13.03 10.52 13.07
C ILE A 51 13.96 11.71 13.17
N GLU A 52 15.24 11.47 13.44
CA GLU A 52 16.26 12.51 13.49
C GLU A 52 17.32 12.26 12.42
N TYR A 53 17.45 13.22 11.49
CA TYR A 53 18.49 13.26 10.48
C TYR A 53 19.61 14.21 10.93
N ASN A 54 20.76 13.68 11.30
CA ASN A 54 21.90 14.49 11.72
C ASN A 54 22.86 14.68 10.54
N VAL A 55 22.84 15.88 9.91
CA VAL A 55 23.63 16.18 8.72
C VAL A 55 25.14 16.26 8.99
N GLN A 56 25.56 16.51 10.25
CA GLN A 56 26.96 16.57 10.62
C GLN A 56 27.56 15.17 10.75
N SER A 57 26.88 14.27 11.44
CA SER A 57 27.32 12.87 11.61
C SER A 57 26.93 11.96 10.46
N LYS A 58 26.04 12.44 9.54
CA LYS A 58 25.46 11.68 8.43
C LYS A 58 24.77 10.39 8.90
N ARG A 59 24.00 10.49 9.96
CA ARG A 59 23.24 9.38 10.56
C ARG A 59 21.79 9.73 10.70
N THR A 60 20.92 8.75 10.54
CA THR A 60 19.50 8.88 10.81
C THR A 60 19.12 7.90 11.91
N SER A 61 18.64 8.41 13.02
CA SER A 61 18.10 7.60 14.10
C SER A 61 16.58 7.62 14.08
N VAL A 62 15.99 6.47 14.34
CA VAL A 62 14.54 6.30 14.47
C VAL A 62 14.22 5.68 15.81
N ARG A 63 13.29 6.30 16.54
CA ARG A 63 12.64 5.73 17.71
C ARG A 63 11.16 5.56 17.41
N SER A 64 10.65 4.36 17.53
CA SER A 64 9.27 4.01 17.24
C SER A 64 8.59 3.52 18.50
N THR A 65 7.45 4.13 18.86
CA THR A 65 6.59 3.66 19.95
C THR A 65 5.36 3.03 19.33
N LEU A 66 5.21 1.72 19.47
CA LEU A 66 4.14 0.92 18.91
C LEU A 66 3.19 0.46 20.02
N LYS A 67 1.89 0.71 19.86
CA LYS A 67 0.83 0.16 20.73
C LYS A 67 -0.01 -0.81 19.91
N PHE A 68 -0.08 -2.04 20.34
CA PHE A 68 -0.77 -3.11 19.62
C PHE A 68 -1.59 -4.02 20.56
N VAL A 69 -2.49 -4.79 19.96
CA VAL A 69 -3.26 -5.82 20.63
C VAL A 69 -2.78 -7.18 20.15
N LEU A 70 -2.70 -8.14 21.07
CA LEU A 70 -2.64 -9.57 20.75
C LEU A 70 -3.97 -10.23 21.13
N LEU A 71 -4.56 -10.95 20.19
CA LEU A 71 -5.80 -11.67 20.40
C LEU A 71 -5.58 -13.01 21.12
N LYS A 72 -4.37 -13.55 21.05
CA LYS A 72 -3.93 -14.76 21.78
C LYS A 72 -2.54 -14.54 22.35
N LYS A 73 -2.20 -15.39 23.32
CA LYS A 73 -0.86 -15.44 23.88
C LYS A 73 0.12 -15.96 22.85
N GLY A 74 1.23 -15.24 22.62
CA GLY A 74 2.24 -15.67 21.64
C GLY A 74 3.42 -14.71 21.51
N TYR A 75 4.23 -14.93 20.47
CA TYR A 75 5.33 -14.08 20.08
C TYR A 75 4.83 -13.08 19.02
N PRO A 76 4.82 -11.76 19.30
CA PRO A 76 4.25 -10.76 18.40
C PRO A 76 5.03 -10.67 17.10
N LEU A 77 4.32 -10.82 15.96
CA LEU A 77 4.84 -10.59 14.62
C LEU A 77 4.61 -9.16 14.21
N PHE A 78 5.64 -8.51 13.70
CA PHE A 78 5.60 -7.21 13.00
C PHE A 78 6.59 -7.27 11.84
N ASP A 79 6.71 -6.21 11.07
CA ASP A 79 7.69 -6.18 10.01
C ASP A 79 8.67 -5.02 10.14
N LEU A 80 9.92 -5.25 9.78
CA LEU A 80 10.99 -4.26 9.75
C LEU A 80 12.19 -4.82 8.97
N VAL A 81 12.53 -4.19 7.87
CA VAL A 81 13.68 -4.61 7.04
C VAL A 81 15.03 -4.19 7.65
N PRO A 82 15.22 -2.95 8.18
CA PRO A 82 16.47 -2.54 8.79
C PRO A 82 16.95 -3.48 9.88
N ASN A 83 18.26 -3.78 9.87
CA ASN A 83 18.91 -4.63 10.86
C ASN A 83 19.41 -3.83 12.07
N GLY A 84 19.78 -4.54 13.14
CA GLY A 84 20.39 -3.91 14.33
C GLY A 84 19.40 -3.17 15.24
N SER A 85 18.10 -3.41 15.06
CA SER A 85 17.06 -2.83 15.91
C SER A 85 17.10 -3.37 17.33
N LYS A 86 16.82 -2.49 18.28
CA LYS A 86 16.67 -2.82 19.72
C LYS A 86 15.24 -2.51 20.14
N ALA A 87 14.64 -3.39 20.92
CA ALA A 87 13.30 -3.18 21.43
C ALA A 87 13.27 -3.17 22.96
N TRP A 88 12.35 -2.41 23.54
CA TRP A 88 12.10 -2.36 24.98
C TRP A 88 10.63 -2.55 25.29
N TYR A 89 10.36 -3.38 26.26
CA TYR A 89 9.03 -3.62 26.81
C TYR A 89 9.08 -3.43 28.32
N GLN A 90 8.27 -2.52 28.86
CA GLN A 90 8.25 -2.19 30.30
C GLN A 90 9.64 -1.88 30.87
N GLY A 91 10.46 -1.14 30.11
CA GLY A 91 11.81 -0.74 30.51
C GLY A 91 12.90 -1.81 30.37
N ASN A 92 12.56 -3.04 29.99
CA ASN A 92 13.50 -4.11 29.76
C ASN A 92 13.78 -4.31 28.27
N GLU A 93 15.03 -4.55 27.90
CA GLU A 93 15.37 -4.89 26.53
C GLU A 93 14.77 -6.26 26.13
N VAL A 94 14.19 -6.30 24.93
CA VAL A 94 13.61 -7.49 24.33
C VAL A 94 14.29 -7.71 22.99
N GLY A 95 14.74 -8.94 22.71
CA GLY A 95 15.36 -9.26 21.44
C GLY A 95 14.41 -9.10 20.27
N VAL A 96 14.92 -8.60 19.15
CA VAL A 96 14.23 -8.60 17.85
C VAL A 96 14.88 -9.68 16.99
N ALA A 97 14.10 -10.57 16.41
CA ALA A 97 14.60 -11.66 15.61
C ALA A 97 13.79 -11.85 14.32
N ASN A 98 14.36 -12.56 13.36
CA ASN A 98 13.70 -12.91 12.10
C ASN A 98 12.96 -14.24 12.23
N ILE A 99 11.90 -14.38 11.47
CA ILE A 99 11.17 -15.62 11.25
C ILE A 99 10.80 -15.74 9.78
N ASP A 100 11.02 -16.91 9.20
CA ASP A 100 10.48 -17.25 7.89
C ASP A 100 9.06 -17.76 8.05
N PHE A 101 8.14 -17.28 7.23
CA PHE A 101 6.78 -17.80 7.18
C PHE A 101 6.71 -19.27 6.78
N PRO A 102 5.62 -19.98 7.07
CA PRO A 102 5.46 -21.39 6.70
C PRO A 102 5.66 -21.67 5.20
N SER A 103 5.34 -20.73 4.32
CA SER A 103 5.58 -20.83 2.89
C SER A 103 7.05 -20.70 2.47
N GLY A 104 7.94 -20.28 3.38
CA GLY A 104 9.40 -20.20 3.17
C GLY A 104 9.89 -19.07 2.26
N ARG A 105 9.01 -18.25 1.69
CA ARG A 105 9.38 -17.19 0.72
C ARG A 105 9.42 -15.77 1.29
N SER A 106 8.79 -15.54 2.42
CA SER A 106 8.73 -14.22 3.06
C SER A 106 9.19 -14.31 4.51
N LYS A 107 9.70 -13.20 5.03
CA LYS A 107 10.21 -13.07 6.39
C LYS A 107 9.47 -11.98 7.12
N ALA A 108 9.41 -12.12 8.44
CA ALA A 108 8.95 -11.09 9.35
C ALA A 108 9.91 -10.92 10.51
N ARG A 109 9.66 -9.92 11.32
CA ARG A 109 10.29 -9.74 12.63
C ARG A 109 9.34 -10.21 13.72
N TYR A 110 9.93 -10.61 14.83
CA TYR A 110 9.17 -10.84 16.05
C TYR A 110 9.93 -10.36 17.28
N LEU A 111 9.18 -9.99 18.31
CA LEU A 111 9.76 -9.74 19.63
C LEU A 111 10.05 -11.09 20.30
N ASN A 112 11.32 -11.35 20.61
CA ASN A 112 11.75 -12.64 21.16
C ASN A 112 11.38 -12.79 22.65
N ARG A 113 10.12 -12.56 22.94
CA ARG A 113 9.47 -12.71 24.23
C ARG A 113 8.02 -13.13 24.00
N GLU A 114 7.51 -14.03 24.80
CA GLU A 114 6.09 -14.39 24.80
C GLU A 114 5.27 -13.31 25.51
N PHE A 115 4.23 -12.80 24.87
CA PHE A 115 3.30 -11.82 25.41
C PHE A 115 1.97 -12.49 25.72
N GLN A 116 1.27 -12.00 26.74
CA GLN A 116 -0.10 -12.43 27.03
C GLN A 116 -1.05 -11.77 26.02
N LEU A 117 -2.28 -12.30 25.92
CA LEU A 117 -3.36 -11.62 25.21
C LEU A 117 -3.57 -10.21 25.81
N GLY A 118 -3.97 -9.23 24.99
CA GLY A 118 -4.30 -7.89 25.44
C GLY A 118 -3.43 -6.80 24.81
N VAL A 119 -3.51 -5.60 25.38
CA VAL A 119 -2.85 -4.38 24.87
C VAL A 119 -1.42 -4.31 25.37
N HIS A 120 -0.49 -4.03 24.46
CA HIS A 120 0.93 -3.88 24.74
C HIS A 120 1.48 -2.61 24.09
N GLN A 121 2.54 -2.08 24.68
CA GLN A 121 3.32 -0.99 24.09
C GLN A 121 4.80 -1.34 24.14
N VAL A 122 5.47 -1.19 22.99
CA VAL A 122 6.91 -1.40 22.84
C VAL A 122 7.56 -0.18 22.21
N VAL A 123 8.84 0.02 22.53
CA VAL A 123 9.68 1.02 21.87
C VAL A 123 10.73 0.27 21.07
N ILE A 124 10.94 0.67 19.81
CA ILE A 124 11.94 0.09 18.91
C ILE A 124 12.83 1.21 18.39
N ASP A 125 14.14 1.09 18.63
CA ASP A 125 15.15 2.00 18.08
C ASP A 125 15.93 1.29 16.96
N HIS A 126 16.21 2.01 15.87
CA HIS A 126 17.07 1.53 14.80
C HIS A 126 17.72 2.71 14.05
N GLU A 127 18.70 2.40 13.22
CA GLU A 127 19.26 3.35 12.25
C GLU A 127 18.61 3.16 10.90
N LEU A 128 18.22 4.27 10.27
CA LEU A 128 17.65 4.29 8.93
C LEU A 128 18.75 4.71 7.94
N SER A 129 19.09 3.82 7.02
CA SER A 129 20.07 4.09 5.94
C SER A 129 19.45 3.98 4.55
N THR A 130 18.39 3.19 4.42
CA THR A 130 17.63 3.01 3.18
C THR A 130 16.81 4.26 2.89
N GLY A 131 16.79 4.71 1.64
CA GLY A 131 16.03 5.89 1.25
C GLY A 131 16.57 7.20 1.86
N VAL A 132 17.85 7.27 2.23
CA VAL A 132 18.49 8.45 2.84
C VAL A 132 19.80 8.77 2.12
N ALA A 133 19.97 10.03 1.72
CA ALA A 133 21.20 10.53 1.11
C ALA A 133 21.63 11.84 1.80
N PHE A 134 22.85 11.87 2.33
CA PHE A 134 23.42 13.06 2.95
C PHE A 134 24.36 13.80 1.99
N ALA A 135 24.20 15.11 1.93
CA ALA A 135 25.13 16.03 1.27
C ALA A 135 25.71 17.02 2.27
N SER A 136 26.51 18.00 1.80
CA SER A 136 27.05 19.03 2.72
C SER A 136 25.93 19.88 3.30
N GLY A 137 25.69 19.75 4.60
CA GLY A 137 24.66 20.50 5.31
C GLY A 137 23.23 20.17 4.96
N SER A 138 22.96 19.09 4.23
CA SER A 138 21.61 18.69 3.86
C SER A 138 21.41 17.18 3.83
N VAL A 139 20.16 16.76 3.85
CA VAL A 139 19.74 15.37 3.68
C VAL A 139 18.56 15.32 2.70
N SER A 140 18.48 14.25 1.92
CA SER A 140 17.26 13.85 1.23
C SER A 140 16.83 12.48 1.74
N SER A 141 15.55 12.29 1.98
CA SER A 141 14.98 11.02 2.41
C SER A 141 13.62 10.82 1.80
N ALA A 142 13.38 9.65 1.20
CA ALA A 142 12.09 9.32 0.63
C ALA A 142 11.74 7.86 0.91
N PHE A 143 10.45 7.61 1.15
CA PHE A 143 9.92 6.26 1.38
C PHE A 143 9.29 5.77 0.09
N PHE A 144 10.13 5.31 -0.84
CA PHE A 144 9.68 4.65 -2.06
C PHE A 144 9.38 3.18 -1.77
N MET A 145 8.17 2.77 -2.11
CA MET A 145 7.66 1.42 -1.85
C MET A 145 7.71 0.57 -3.11
N SER A 146 7.41 -0.70 -3.00
CA SER A 146 7.27 -1.63 -4.11
C SER A 146 6.34 -2.76 -3.70
N ASP A 147 5.45 -3.14 -4.57
CA ASP A 147 4.49 -4.24 -4.39
C ASP A 147 4.88 -5.51 -5.17
N LEU A 148 5.82 -5.44 -6.09
CA LEU A 148 6.14 -6.51 -7.02
C LEU A 148 7.14 -7.53 -6.48
N SER A 149 8.33 -7.12 -6.15
CA SER A 149 9.35 -8.05 -5.69
C SER A 149 9.58 -7.89 -4.20
N ASP A 150 9.12 -8.87 -3.40
CA ASP A 150 9.24 -8.78 -1.95
C ASP A 150 8.47 -7.57 -1.41
N ARG A 151 7.16 -7.52 -1.63
CA ARG A 151 6.28 -6.41 -1.27
C ARG A 151 6.78 -5.67 -0.03
N GLN A 152 7.50 -4.55 -0.24
CA GLN A 152 8.15 -3.76 0.79
C GLN A 152 7.48 -2.39 0.84
N PHE A 153 6.70 -2.19 1.89
CA PHE A 153 6.03 -0.93 2.16
C PHE A 153 6.75 -0.15 3.29
N LEU A 154 6.01 0.34 4.26
CA LEU A 154 6.57 1.13 5.36
C LEU A 154 7.65 0.38 6.14
N GLU A 155 7.54 -0.95 6.27
CA GLU A 155 8.51 -1.81 6.95
C GLU A 155 9.92 -1.77 6.35
N ARG A 156 10.06 -1.30 5.13
CA ARG A 156 11.37 -1.04 4.52
C ARG A 156 12.16 0.04 5.29
N TYR A 157 11.47 0.90 6.00
CA TYR A 157 12.00 2.08 6.65
C TYR A 157 11.75 2.10 8.16
N LEU A 158 10.55 1.72 8.59
CA LEU A 158 10.05 1.85 9.95
C LEU A 158 9.38 0.55 10.40
N PRO A 159 9.38 0.23 11.72
CA PRO A 159 8.57 -0.89 12.21
C PRO A 159 7.10 -0.66 11.90
N ALA A 160 6.46 -1.62 11.25
CA ALA A 160 5.08 -1.54 10.80
C ALA A 160 4.35 -2.86 11.03
N SER A 161 3.04 -2.84 10.94
CA SER A 161 2.22 -4.01 10.71
C SER A 161 2.19 -4.36 9.21
N PHE A 162 1.52 -5.44 8.89
CA PHE A 162 1.31 -5.86 7.50
C PHE A 162 0.19 -5.03 6.85
N ASP A 163 0.02 -5.19 5.56
CA ASP A 163 -0.91 -4.41 4.72
C ASP A 163 -2.41 -4.59 5.06
N TYR A 164 -2.77 -5.64 5.79
CA TYR A 164 -4.14 -5.84 6.28
C TYR A 164 -4.56 -4.85 7.39
N ASP A 165 -3.61 -4.16 8.03
CA ASP A 165 -3.81 -3.48 9.30
C ASP A 165 -3.78 -1.95 9.12
N GLN A 166 -4.81 -1.26 9.55
CA GLN A 166 -4.93 0.20 9.53
C GLN A 166 -4.44 0.78 10.86
N VAL A 167 -3.57 1.78 10.78
CA VAL A 167 -2.80 2.26 11.93
C VAL A 167 -2.87 3.78 12.07
N ALA A 168 -3.23 4.27 13.25
CA ALA A 168 -3.10 5.68 13.57
C ALA A 168 -1.61 6.06 13.73
N MET A 169 -1.03 6.65 12.69
CA MET A 169 0.39 7.01 12.64
C MET A 169 0.63 8.48 12.92
N THR A 170 1.65 8.76 13.74
CA THR A 170 2.15 10.13 13.99
C THR A 170 3.66 10.18 13.87
N PHE A 171 4.19 11.34 13.46
CA PHE A 171 5.63 11.53 13.27
C PHE A 171 6.11 12.81 13.92
N ASP A 172 7.31 12.78 14.49
CA ASP A 172 8.13 13.94 14.85
C ASP A 172 9.45 13.84 14.05
N VAL A 173 9.61 14.72 13.05
CA VAL A 173 10.72 14.65 12.08
C VAL A 173 11.64 15.84 12.28
N LYS A 174 12.92 15.61 12.51
CA LYS A 174 13.93 16.63 12.75
C LYS A 174 15.14 16.47 11.86
N VAL A 175 15.63 17.59 11.34
CA VAL A 175 16.97 17.71 10.76
C VAL A 175 17.84 18.45 11.75
N THR A 176 18.97 17.86 12.15
CA THR A 176 19.89 18.40 13.16
C THR A 176 21.33 18.46 12.65
N GLY A 177 22.21 19.09 13.41
CA GLY A 177 23.65 19.21 13.08
C GLY A 177 24.02 20.56 12.48
N GLY A 178 24.75 21.35 13.24
CA GLY A 178 25.49 22.58 13.00
C GLY A 178 24.97 23.59 11.96
N SER A 179 25.16 23.32 10.68
CA SER A 179 24.83 24.21 9.56
C SER A 179 23.83 23.58 8.60
N ALA A 180 22.78 22.93 9.13
CA ALA A 180 21.73 22.36 8.31
C ALA A 180 21.05 23.46 7.47
N ALA A 181 20.93 23.24 6.15
CA ALA A 181 20.15 24.08 5.26
C ALA A 181 18.65 23.91 5.53
N ASP A 182 17.83 24.82 5.03
CA ASP A 182 16.37 24.67 5.07
C ASP A 182 15.92 23.46 4.23
N HIS A 183 14.95 22.73 4.75
CA HIS A 183 14.36 21.56 4.13
C HIS A 183 12.86 21.73 3.94
N THR A 184 12.32 20.99 3.01
CA THR A 184 10.88 20.82 2.78
C THR A 184 10.55 19.35 2.94
N LEU A 185 9.46 19.06 3.64
CA LEU A 185 8.90 17.72 3.76
C LEU A 185 7.57 17.69 3.02
N GLN A 186 7.45 16.83 2.01
CA GLN A 186 6.18 16.53 1.33
C GLN A 186 5.62 15.22 1.88
N THR A 187 4.34 15.24 2.20
CA THR A 187 3.62 14.10 2.77
C THR A 187 2.12 14.20 2.48
N ASN A 188 1.46 13.06 2.43
CA ASN A 188 0.00 12.95 2.33
C ASN A 188 -0.70 12.97 3.71
N CYS A 189 0.05 13.02 4.81
CA CYS A 189 -0.50 13.24 6.16
C CYS A 189 -0.73 14.73 6.44
N GLU A 190 -1.52 15.05 7.47
CA GLU A 190 -1.60 16.42 8.00
C GLU A 190 -0.25 16.81 8.60
N GLN A 191 0.19 18.02 8.28
CA GLN A 191 1.52 18.51 8.66
C GLN A 191 1.45 19.80 9.47
N THR A 192 2.10 19.80 10.63
CA THR A 192 2.40 21.01 11.38
C THR A 192 3.88 21.34 11.26
N VAL A 193 4.21 22.40 10.54
CA VAL A 193 5.59 22.88 10.39
C VAL A 193 5.98 23.69 11.61
N LYS A 194 6.92 23.21 12.42
CA LYS A 194 7.47 23.92 13.61
C LYS A 194 8.64 24.85 13.20
N SER A 195 9.41 24.41 12.22
CA SER A 195 10.48 25.19 11.56
C SER A 195 10.84 24.51 10.24
N SER A 196 11.74 25.10 9.44
CA SER A 196 12.31 24.48 8.24
C SER A 196 13.19 23.23 8.52
N LEU A 197 13.32 22.85 9.79
CA LEU A 197 14.08 21.67 10.25
C LEU A 197 13.28 20.78 11.21
N HIS A 198 11.98 21.05 11.41
CA HIS A 198 11.16 20.29 12.36
C HIS A 198 9.69 20.26 11.94
N TRP A 199 9.14 19.06 11.77
CA TRP A 199 7.75 18.81 11.39
C TRP A 199 7.10 17.79 12.30
N GLN A 200 5.81 17.96 12.53
CA GLN A 200 4.94 16.95 13.14
C GLN A 200 3.88 16.52 12.13
N LEU A 201 3.66 15.22 11.99
CA LEU A 201 2.69 14.66 11.08
C LEU A 201 1.64 13.86 11.85
N VAL A 202 0.40 13.93 11.36
CA VAL A 202 -0.71 13.07 11.79
C VAL A 202 -1.34 12.47 10.54
N CYS A 203 -1.26 11.17 10.39
CA CYS A 203 -1.83 10.49 9.24
C CYS A 203 -3.29 10.09 9.50
N PRO A 204 -4.13 10.02 8.45
CA PRO A 204 -5.48 9.47 8.56
C PRO A 204 -5.46 8.07 9.20
N PRO A 205 -6.42 7.75 10.07
CA PRO A 205 -6.45 6.45 10.74
C PRO A 205 -6.77 5.27 9.81
N SER A 206 -7.26 5.55 8.61
CA SER A 206 -7.46 4.55 7.54
C SER A 206 -6.17 4.14 6.82
N TYR A 207 -5.03 4.73 7.17
CA TYR A 207 -3.76 4.38 6.54
C TYR A 207 -3.23 3.04 7.04
N ASN A 208 -2.71 2.25 6.12
CA ASN A 208 -1.94 1.05 6.38
C ASN A 208 -0.45 1.23 5.98
N SER A 209 0.32 0.16 5.99
CA SER A 209 1.75 0.18 5.66
C SER A 209 2.08 0.65 4.24
N SER A 210 1.11 0.64 3.30
CA SER A 210 1.30 1.07 1.91
C SER A 210 0.84 2.50 1.62
N SER A 211 0.22 3.18 2.59
CA SER A 211 -0.51 4.43 2.37
C SER A 211 0.35 5.69 2.41
N LEU A 212 1.46 5.65 3.18
CA LEU A 212 2.25 6.84 3.49
C LEU A 212 3.14 7.29 2.35
N PHE A 213 2.94 8.53 1.90
CA PHE A 213 3.91 9.27 1.08
C PHE A 213 4.80 10.14 1.98
N TYR A 214 6.11 10.03 1.81
CA TYR A 214 7.11 10.78 2.57
C TYR A 214 8.30 11.14 1.69
N HIS A 215 8.60 12.44 1.54
CA HIS A 215 9.78 12.91 0.84
C HIS A 215 10.32 14.20 1.49
N LEU A 216 11.47 14.08 2.13
CA LEU A 216 12.24 15.17 2.72
C LEU A 216 13.38 15.56 1.77
N TYR A 217 13.54 16.86 1.49
CA TYR A 217 14.59 17.38 0.62
C TYR A 217 14.97 18.82 0.95
N LYS A 218 16.11 19.28 0.48
CA LYS A 218 16.56 20.69 0.60
C LYS A 218 15.57 21.61 -0.14
N SER A 219 15.09 22.66 0.51
CA SER A 219 13.96 23.48 0.04
C SER A 219 14.10 24.10 -1.36
N ASP A 220 15.33 24.34 -1.83
CA ASP A 220 15.59 24.91 -3.15
C ASP A 220 15.72 23.87 -4.28
N ARG A 221 15.46 22.58 -3.98
CA ARG A 221 15.68 21.49 -4.95
C ARG A 221 14.60 21.41 -6.03
N PHE A 222 13.34 21.61 -5.66
CA PHE A 222 12.19 21.43 -6.55
C PHE A 222 11.30 22.66 -6.57
N SER A 223 10.61 22.87 -7.68
CA SER A 223 9.49 23.80 -7.78
C SER A 223 8.17 23.09 -7.45
N GLU A 224 7.20 23.86 -7.00
CA GLU A 224 5.88 23.37 -6.57
C GLU A 224 4.77 24.18 -7.24
N LEU A 225 3.70 23.50 -7.62
CA LEU A 225 2.44 24.09 -8.07
C LEU A 225 1.31 23.59 -7.17
N LYS A 226 0.39 24.49 -6.84
CA LYS A 226 -0.83 24.16 -6.10
C LYS A 226 -2.04 24.66 -6.83
N GLU A 227 -3.07 23.84 -6.90
CA GLU A 227 -4.36 24.18 -7.47
C GLU A 227 -5.46 23.39 -6.76
N ASP A 228 -6.63 23.98 -6.64
CA ASP A 228 -7.81 23.31 -6.09
C ASP A 228 -8.68 22.76 -7.24
N PHE A 229 -8.93 21.45 -7.23
CA PHE A 229 -9.84 20.80 -8.16
C PHE A 229 -11.21 20.63 -7.51
N ALA A 230 -12.27 21.01 -8.25
CA ALA A 230 -13.62 20.76 -7.79
C ALA A 230 -14.00 19.30 -8.05
N SER A 231 -14.23 18.53 -6.99
CA SER A 231 -14.75 17.18 -7.07
C SER A 231 -16.25 17.18 -7.39
N ILE A 232 -16.74 16.10 -8.00
CA ILE A 232 -18.18 15.96 -8.39
C ILE A 232 -19.13 15.98 -7.19
N ASP A 233 -18.65 15.72 -5.97
CA ASP A 233 -19.43 15.83 -4.72
C ASP A 233 -19.42 17.24 -4.12
N GLY A 234 -18.78 18.20 -4.79
CA GLY A 234 -18.70 19.59 -4.38
C GLY A 234 -17.55 19.94 -3.43
N ARG A 235 -16.72 18.96 -3.03
CA ARG A 235 -15.49 19.24 -2.27
C ARG A 235 -14.45 19.93 -3.14
N SER A 236 -13.61 20.74 -2.51
CA SER A 236 -12.36 21.23 -3.09
C SER A 236 -11.24 20.28 -2.70
N VAL A 237 -10.59 19.67 -3.69
CA VAL A 237 -9.43 18.77 -3.49
C VAL A 237 -8.17 19.55 -3.81
N GLN A 238 -7.32 19.79 -2.81
CA GLN A 238 -6.04 20.44 -3.03
C GLN A 238 -5.09 19.51 -3.79
N VAL A 239 -4.68 19.93 -4.98
CA VAL A 239 -3.68 19.24 -5.80
C VAL A 239 -2.35 19.96 -5.68
N THR A 240 -1.33 19.25 -5.25
CA THR A 240 0.04 19.72 -5.18
C THR A 240 0.91 18.88 -6.12
N ILE A 241 1.56 19.51 -7.08
CA ILE A 241 2.52 18.86 -7.98
C ILE A 241 3.88 19.50 -7.75
N TYR A 242 4.90 18.72 -7.46
CA TYR A 242 6.25 19.23 -7.28
C TYR A 242 7.29 18.35 -8.00
N GLY A 243 8.43 18.93 -8.31
CA GLY A 243 9.52 18.26 -9.04
C GLY A 243 10.35 19.26 -9.84
N THR A 244 11.11 18.78 -10.79
CA THR A 244 11.94 19.65 -11.65
C THR A 244 11.17 20.30 -12.80
N ALA A 245 10.01 19.75 -13.19
CA ALA A 245 9.16 20.27 -14.26
C ALA A 245 7.66 20.06 -13.98
N PRO A 246 7.11 20.55 -12.85
CA PRO A 246 5.74 20.23 -12.44
C PRO A 246 4.66 20.79 -13.37
N ASN A 247 4.95 21.88 -14.12
CA ASN A 247 3.98 22.53 -15.00
C ASN A 247 3.39 21.59 -16.06
N SER A 248 4.18 20.65 -16.57
CA SER A 248 3.72 19.73 -17.61
C SER A 248 2.72 18.68 -17.11
N PHE A 249 2.63 18.49 -15.79
CA PHE A 249 1.74 17.50 -15.18
C PHE A 249 0.34 18.04 -14.84
N MET A 250 0.16 19.35 -14.66
CA MET A 250 -1.07 19.91 -14.11
C MET A 250 -2.31 19.63 -14.97
N GLU A 251 -2.26 19.92 -16.26
CA GLU A 251 -3.42 19.70 -17.15
C GLU A 251 -3.72 18.21 -17.38
N PRO A 252 -2.72 17.32 -17.65
CA PRO A 252 -2.95 15.89 -17.65
C PRO A 252 -3.58 15.37 -16.35
N THR A 253 -3.08 15.80 -15.19
CA THR A 253 -3.65 15.42 -13.89
C THR A 253 -5.11 15.79 -13.78
N ARG A 254 -5.49 17.02 -14.17
CA ARG A 254 -6.88 17.48 -14.13
C ARG A 254 -7.78 16.62 -15.01
N ASN A 255 -7.34 16.31 -16.23
CA ASN A 255 -8.11 15.52 -17.17
C ASN A 255 -8.34 14.10 -16.64
N ILE A 256 -7.31 13.47 -16.10
CA ILE A 256 -7.40 12.13 -15.50
C ILE A 256 -8.25 12.14 -14.23
N PHE A 257 -8.09 13.14 -13.37
CA PHE A 257 -8.89 13.30 -12.16
C PHE A 257 -10.40 13.31 -12.49
N HIS A 258 -10.82 14.11 -13.45
CA HIS A 258 -12.24 14.17 -13.86
C HIS A 258 -12.71 12.92 -14.61
N GLU A 259 -11.84 12.29 -15.40
CA GLU A 259 -12.12 10.98 -16.01
C GLU A 259 -12.45 9.94 -14.93
N LEU A 260 -11.58 9.80 -13.93
CA LEU A 260 -11.75 8.81 -12.87
C LEU A 260 -12.99 9.09 -12.00
N GLU A 261 -13.27 10.35 -11.71
CA GLU A 261 -14.50 10.72 -11.00
C GLU A 261 -15.75 10.38 -11.79
N ALA A 262 -15.75 10.60 -13.11
CA ALA A 262 -16.88 10.23 -13.96
C ALA A 262 -17.11 8.72 -13.98
N ASP A 263 -16.03 7.95 -14.01
CA ASP A 263 -16.07 6.49 -14.05
C ASP A 263 -16.43 5.86 -12.69
N TYR A 264 -15.86 6.36 -11.58
CA TYR A 264 -15.89 5.65 -10.30
C TYR A 264 -16.53 6.41 -9.14
N GLY A 265 -16.82 7.69 -9.31
CA GLY A 265 -17.41 8.55 -8.26
C GLY A 265 -16.42 9.57 -7.71
N PRO A 266 -16.78 10.30 -6.65
CA PRO A 266 -15.95 11.36 -6.10
C PRO A 266 -14.53 10.91 -5.77
N TRP A 267 -13.56 11.81 -5.93
CA TRP A 267 -12.17 11.55 -5.55
C TRP A 267 -12.09 11.03 -4.10
N PRO A 268 -11.45 9.88 -3.85
CA PRO A 268 -11.57 9.22 -2.55
C PRO A 268 -10.80 9.90 -1.41
N HIS A 269 -9.84 10.77 -1.72
CA HIS A 269 -8.94 11.39 -0.73
C HIS A 269 -9.19 12.89 -0.58
N ASP A 270 -8.73 13.49 0.52
CA ASP A 270 -8.89 14.91 0.80
C ASP A 270 -7.92 15.79 0.00
N ARG A 271 -6.87 15.19 -0.55
CA ARG A 271 -5.85 15.87 -1.36
C ARG A 271 -5.29 14.96 -2.44
N LEU A 272 -4.51 15.55 -3.34
CA LEU A 272 -3.68 14.84 -4.30
C LEU A 272 -2.28 15.45 -4.32
N LEU A 273 -1.27 14.65 -4.01
CA LEU A 273 0.14 15.05 -4.02
C LEU A 273 0.89 14.26 -5.08
N ILE A 274 1.57 14.95 -6.01
CA ILE A 274 2.31 14.31 -7.10
C ILE A 274 3.77 14.74 -7.06
N TYR A 275 4.68 13.78 -6.88
CA TYR A 275 6.08 13.97 -7.20
C TYR A 275 6.30 13.66 -8.69
N ALA A 276 6.42 14.72 -9.49
CA ALA A 276 6.58 14.65 -10.93
C ALA A 276 8.05 14.34 -11.28
N ILE A 277 8.30 13.17 -11.85
CA ILE A 277 9.64 12.67 -12.20
C ILE A 277 9.80 12.70 -13.73
N PRO A 278 10.46 13.70 -14.31
CA PRO A 278 10.67 13.76 -15.76
C PRO A 278 11.47 12.57 -16.29
N ASN A 279 11.06 12.06 -17.45
CA ASN A 279 11.73 10.96 -18.15
C ASN A 279 11.78 9.63 -17.36
N TYR A 280 10.92 9.47 -16.35
CA TYR A 280 10.71 8.22 -15.68
C TYR A 280 9.54 7.46 -16.31
N GLY A 281 9.69 6.15 -16.53
CA GLY A 281 8.70 5.32 -17.22
C GLY A 281 7.68 4.65 -16.29
N GLY A 282 7.86 4.74 -14.98
CA GLY A 282 7.03 4.10 -13.98
C GLY A 282 6.44 5.06 -12.97
N GLY A 283 5.91 4.50 -11.90
CA GLY A 283 5.38 5.24 -10.78
C GLY A 283 5.28 4.37 -9.52
N MET A 284 4.72 4.96 -8.48
CA MET A 284 4.30 4.31 -7.25
C MET A 284 3.19 5.13 -6.63
N GLU A 285 2.12 4.45 -6.31
CA GLU A 285 0.92 5.00 -5.71
C GLU A 285 0.97 5.00 -4.18
N TYR A 286 0.27 5.97 -3.57
CA TYR A 286 0.05 6.12 -2.13
C TYR A 286 -1.36 6.67 -1.90
N SER A 287 -1.86 6.66 -0.68
CA SER A 287 -3.20 7.21 -0.41
C SER A 287 -3.25 8.72 -0.69
N GLY A 288 -3.90 9.10 -1.81
CA GLY A 288 -3.96 10.49 -2.27
C GLY A 288 -2.60 11.09 -2.67
N ALA A 289 -1.62 10.27 -3.04
CA ALA A 289 -0.34 10.73 -3.54
C ALA A 289 0.28 9.75 -4.55
N THR A 290 1.24 10.22 -5.34
CA THR A 290 2.05 9.39 -6.24
C THR A 290 3.42 10.00 -6.51
N ALA A 291 4.42 9.13 -6.76
CA ALA A 291 5.68 9.51 -7.38
C ALA A 291 5.71 8.89 -8.78
N THR A 292 5.64 9.70 -9.85
CA THR A 292 5.38 9.14 -11.19
C THR A 292 6.03 9.92 -12.32
N GLY A 293 6.32 9.22 -13.41
CA GLY A 293 6.56 9.81 -14.71
C GLY A 293 5.26 10.10 -15.46
N MET A 294 5.33 10.92 -16.50
CA MET A 294 4.16 11.30 -17.29
C MET A 294 3.44 10.10 -17.92
N GLY A 295 4.19 9.08 -18.34
CA GLY A 295 3.63 7.90 -19.01
C GLY A 295 2.80 7.02 -18.08
N ALA A 296 3.14 6.98 -16.79
CA ALA A 296 2.44 6.18 -15.78
C ALA A 296 1.39 6.98 -14.99
N LEU A 297 1.29 8.31 -15.18
CA LEU A 297 0.45 9.19 -14.37
C LEU A 297 -1.00 8.69 -14.25
N GLY A 298 -1.59 8.23 -15.36
CA GLY A 298 -2.97 7.75 -15.35
C GLY A 298 -3.15 6.46 -14.58
N HIS A 299 -2.19 5.56 -14.69
CA HIS A 299 -2.10 4.32 -13.96
C HIS A 299 -2.05 4.57 -12.45
N GLU A 300 -1.11 5.39 -12.01
CA GLU A 300 -0.91 5.73 -10.61
C GLU A 300 -2.11 6.47 -9.98
N LEU A 301 -2.77 7.34 -10.75
CA LEU A 301 -3.97 8.01 -10.26
C LEU A 301 -5.16 7.05 -10.16
N HIS A 302 -5.24 6.03 -11.01
CA HIS A 302 -6.26 5.00 -10.91
C HIS A 302 -6.18 4.22 -9.60
N HIS A 303 -4.98 3.92 -9.12
CA HIS A 303 -4.75 3.27 -7.84
C HIS A 303 -5.28 4.06 -6.63
N SER A 304 -5.57 5.35 -6.77
CA SER A 304 -6.25 6.10 -5.70
C SER A 304 -7.61 5.52 -5.35
N TYR A 305 -8.30 4.88 -6.31
CA TYR A 305 -9.56 4.17 -6.09
C TYR A 305 -9.33 2.72 -5.69
N PHE A 306 -8.53 1.96 -6.49
CA PHE A 306 -8.32 0.53 -6.33
C PHE A 306 -6.84 0.27 -6.04
N ALA A 307 -6.45 0.27 -4.86
CA ALA A 307 -5.23 0.01 -4.13
C ALA A 307 -5.13 0.86 -2.87
N ARG A 308 -5.52 2.16 -2.93
CA ARG A 308 -5.26 3.13 -1.85
C ARG A 308 -6.53 3.73 -1.23
N SER A 309 -7.70 3.24 -1.66
CA SER A 309 -9.00 3.49 -1.05
C SER A 309 -9.81 2.19 -0.89
N THR A 310 -9.72 1.27 -1.83
CA THR A 310 -10.13 -0.13 -1.66
C THR A 310 -8.85 -0.95 -1.68
N PHE A 311 -8.51 -1.61 -0.56
CA PHE A 311 -7.18 -2.19 -0.34
C PHE A 311 -7.15 -3.68 -0.69
N PRO A 312 -6.43 -4.13 -1.75
CA PRO A 312 -6.19 -5.54 -1.97
C PRO A 312 -5.34 -6.14 -0.84
N MET A 313 -5.84 -7.19 -0.20
CA MET A 313 -5.20 -7.84 0.95
C MET A 313 -4.20 -8.90 0.54
N GLY A 314 -2.93 -8.64 0.82
CA GLY A 314 -1.83 -9.57 0.55
C GLY A 314 -1.58 -9.83 -0.94
N GLY A 315 -0.57 -10.66 -1.24
CA GLY A 315 -0.16 -10.98 -2.60
C GLY A 315 -1.18 -11.78 -3.42
N ASN A 316 -2.18 -12.40 -2.78
CA ASN A 316 -3.25 -13.09 -3.48
C ASN A 316 -4.33 -12.16 -4.05
N ALA A 317 -4.39 -10.92 -3.61
CA ALA A 317 -5.36 -9.93 -4.08
C ALA A 317 -4.71 -8.77 -4.86
N GLY A 318 -3.39 -8.60 -4.77
CA GLY A 318 -2.66 -7.50 -5.41
C GLY A 318 -2.71 -7.49 -6.94
N TRP A 319 -3.22 -8.55 -7.58
CA TRP A 319 -3.45 -8.55 -9.02
C TRP A 319 -4.66 -7.68 -9.43
N ILE A 320 -5.60 -7.43 -8.50
CA ILE A 320 -6.87 -6.74 -8.79
C ILE A 320 -6.60 -5.30 -9.21
N ASP A 321 -5.84 -4.57 -8.42
CA ASP A 321 -5.53 -3.16 -8.67
C ASP A 321 -4.68 -2.96 -9.91
N GLU A 322 -3.68 -3.80 -10.11
CA GLU A 322 -2.80 -3.75 -11.27
C GLU A 322 -3.52 -4.11 -12.57
N ALA A 323 -4.37 -5.14 -12.53
CA ALA A 323 -5.18 -5.54 -13.67
C ALA A 323 -6.18 -4.45 -14.09
N LEU A 324 -6.78 -3.78 -13.12
CA LEU A 324 -7.73 -2.69 -13.35
C LEU A 324 -7.05 -1.44 -13.91
N ALA A 325 -5.90 -1.05 -13.35
CA ALA A 325 -5.13 0.09 -13.83
C ALA A 325 -4.60 -0.17 -15.25
N SER A 326 -4.10 -1.37 -15.53
CA SER A 326 -3.62 -1.76 -16.85
C SER A 326 -4.75 -1.85 -17.89
N TRP A 327 -5.95 -2.30 -17.50
CA TRP A 327 -7.13 -2.27 -18.36
C TRP A 327 -7.55 -0.84 -18.71
N ARG A 328 -7.45 0.10 -17.76
CA ARG A 328 -7.62 1.54 -18.04
C ARG A 328 -6.60 2.04 -19.06
N ASP A 329 -5.32 1.66 -18.91
CA ASP A 329 -4.26 2.09 -19.82
C ASP A 329 -4.45 1.56 -21.25
N ASP A 330 -5.08 0.37 -21.41
CA ASP A 330 -5.59 -0.15 -22.70
C ASP A 330 -6.96 0.46 -23.10
N ARG A 331 -7.31 1.63 -22.55
CA ARG A 331 -8.50 2.42 -22.84
C ARG A 331 -9.81 1.64 -22.63
N TYR A 332 -9.85 0.81 -21.60
CA TYR A 332 -11.01 0.00 -21.24
C TYR A 332 -11.50 -0.91 -22.39
N ARG A 333 -10.58 -1.42 -23.14
CA ARG A 333 -10.89 -2.27 -24.28
C ARG A 333 -11.57 -3.56 -23.83
N SER A 334 -12.69 -3.90 -24.47
CA SER A 334 -13.35 -5.21 -24.28
C SER A 334 -12.67 -6.32 -25.06
N LEU A 335 -12.64 -7.53 -24.50
CA LEU A 335 -12.03 -8.71 -25.11
C LEU A 335 -13.05 -9.86 -25.19
N PRO A 336 -13.48 -10.29 -26.40
CA PRO A 336 -14.53 -11.30 -26.55
C PRO A 336 -14.11 -12.71 -26.13
N LYS A 337 -12.82 -13.02 -26.09
CA LYS A 337 -12.33 -14.35 -25.77
C LYS A 337 -10.93 -14.31 -25.16
N LEU A 338 -10.74 -15.07 -24.09
CA LEU A 338 -9.43 -15.41 -23.52
C LEU A 338 -8.80 -16.59 -24.28
N SER A 339 -7.50 -16.69 -24.18
CA SER A 339 -6.69 -17.79 -24.72
C SER A 339 -6.04 -18.58 -23.59
N SER A 340 -5.49 -19.74 -23.89
CA SER A 340 -4.70 -20.50 -22.92
C SER A 340 -3.45 -19.74 -22.41
N ASN A 341 -2.97 -18.73 -23.15
CA ASN A 341 -1.84 -17.91 -22.71
C ASN A 341 -2.24 -16.89 -21.63
N ASP A 342 -3.54 -16.66 -21.44
CA ASP A 342 -4.07 -15.76 -20.42
C ASP A 342 -4.31 -16.49 -19.08
N GLN A 343 -4.18 -17.83 -19.05
CA GLN A 343 -4.25 -18.61 -17.81
C GLN A 343 -3.08 -18.29 -16.90
N THR A 344 -3.38 -17.99 -15.64
CA THR A 344 -2.39 -17.57 -14.64
C THR A 344 -2.66 -18.26 -13.30
N GLU A 345 -1.79 -18.03 -12.34
CA GLU A 345 -1.93 -18.41 -10.94
C GLU A 345 -1.64 -17.16 -10.09
N MET A 346 -2.44 -16.07 -10.31
CA MET A 346 -2.25 -14.80 -9.60
C MET A 346 -2.75 -14.85 -8.15
N ALA A 347 -3.73 -15.72 -7.87
CA ALA A 347 -4.31 -15.96 -6.56
C ALA A 347 -4.31 -17.47 -6.22
N GLY A 348 -4.88 -17.85 -5.07
CA GLY A 348 -4.92 -19.24 -4.60
C GLY A 348 -3.61 -19.74 -3.98
N HIS A 349 -2.64 -18.86 -3.79
CA HIS A 349 -1.39 -19.18 -3.08
C HIS A 349 -1.58 -19.20 -1.55
N SER A 350 -0.50 -19.54 -0.87
CA SER A 350 -0.44 -19.43 0.59
C SER A 350 -0.86 -18.03 1.06
N GLU A 351 -1.59 -17.95 2.16
CA GLU A 351 -1.98 -16.71 2.83
C GLU A 351 -0.80 -15.81 3.24
N TYR A 352 0.41 -16.38 3.30
CA TYR A 352 1.65 -15.66 3.59
C TYR A 352 2.32 -15.06 2.33
N LYS A 353 1.71 -15.18 1.14
CA LYS A 353 2.23 -14.53 -0.08
C LYS A 353 2.05 -13.02 0.05
N ARG A 354 3.14 -12.28 -0.13
CA ARG A 354 3.15 -10.82 0.00
C ARG A 354 3.30 -10.09 -1.33
N THR A 355 3.81 -10.77 -2.35
CA THR A 355 4.10 -10.16 -3.65
C THR A 355 2.93 -10.27 -4.60
N THR A 356 2.65 -9.21 -5.32
CA THR A 356 1.76 -9.20 -6.48
C THR A 356 2.40 -9.99 -7.62
N ASP A 357 1.59 -10.75 -8.36
CA ASP A 357 2.08 -11.45 -9.53
C ASP A 357 2.15 -10.51 -10.74
N THR A 358 3.27 -10.52 -11.46
CA THR A 358 3.47 -9.63 -12.62
C THR A 358 2.56 -9.96 -13.80
N ASP A 359 1.94 -11.15 -13.84
CA ASP A 359 0.91 -11.49 -14.84
C ASP A 359 -0.34 -10.60 -14.70
N ALA A 360 -0.49 -9.88 -13.59
CA ALA A 360 -1.57 -8.91 -13.36
C ALA A 360 -1.63 -7.83 -14.44
N TYR A 361 -0.49 -7.34 -14.92
CA TYR A 361 -0.41 -6.27 -15.92
C TYR A 361 -0.91 -6.67 -17.30
N ASP A 362 -0.59 -7.88 -17.76
CA ASP A 362 -0.97 -8.35 -19.09
C ASP A 362 -2.21 -9.27 -19.04
N SER A 363 -2.06 -10.46 -18.47
CA SER A 363 -3.15 -11.43 -18.39
C SER A 363 -4.29 -10.95 -17.51
N GLY A 364 -3.97 -10.31 -16.37
CA GLY A 364 -4.97 -9.72 -15.49
C GLY A 364 -5.82 -8.67 -16.20
N ALA A 365 -5.18 -7.71 -16.90
CA ALA A 365 -5.89 -6.71 -17.69
C ALA A 365 -6.79 -7.32 -18.76
N ARG A 366 -6.34 -8.40 -19.42
CA ARG A 366 -7.14 -9.13 -20.42
C ARG A 366 -8.32 -9.88 -19.81
N ILE A 367 -8.17 -10.39 -18.59
CA ILE A 367 -9.26 -11.01 -17.83
C ILE A 367 -10.32 -9.96 -17.50
N ILE A 368 -9.93 -8.76 -17.01
CA ILE A 368 -10.86 -7.66 -16.77
C ILE A 368 -11.53 -7.22 -18.08
N ALA A 369 -10.80 -7.12 -19.19
CA ALA A 369 -11.34 -6.81 -20.51
C ALA A 369 -12.37 -7.86 -20.98
N HIS A 370 -12.18 -9.12 -20.61
CA HIS A 370 -13.13 -10.19 -20.91
C HIS A 370 -14.37 -10.12 -20.01
N LEU A 371 -14.21 -9.80 -18.73
CA LEU A 371 -15.36 -9.52 -17.84
C LEU A 371 -16.20 -8.35 -18.38
N ASP A 372 -15.55 -7.28 -18.86
CA ASP A 372 -16.27 -6.18 -19.53
C ASP A 372 -17.09 -6.67 -20.71
N TYR A 373 -16.53 -7.52 -21.59
CA TYR A 373 -17.26 -8.10 -22.71
C TYR A 373 -18.43 -8.98 -22.25
N LEU A 374 -18.24 -9.81 -21.23
CA LEU A 374 -19.30 -10.71 -20.70
C LEU A 374 -20.52 -9.94 -20.17
N PHE A 375 -20.33 -8.71 -19.75
CA PHE A 375 -21.36 -7.85 -19.13
C PHE A 375 -21.76 -6.65 -19.99
N GLN A 376 -21.40 -6.62 -21.28
CA GLN A 376 -21.73 -5.48 -22.18
C GLN A 376 -23.21 -5.15 -22.23
N GLU A 377 -24.10 -6.14 -22.21
CA GLU A 377 -25.55 -5.94 -22.19
C GLU A 377 -26.05 -5.28 -20.90
N GLN A 378 -25.24 -5.34 -19.83
CA GLN A 378 -25.51 -4.74 -18.51
C GLN A 378 -24.68 -3.46 -18.29
N GLY A 379 -24.08 -2.91 -19.36
CA GLY A 379 -23.29 -1.67 -19.31
C GLY A 379 -21.78 -1.86 -19.17
N GLY A 380 -21.27 -3.09 -19.31
CA GLY A 380 -19.85 -3.42 -19.16
C GLY A 380 -19.43 -3.57 -17.70
N PHE A 381 -18.12 -3.48 -17.43
CA PHE A 381 -17.57 -3.71 -16.11
C PHE A 381 -17.43 -2.46 -15.22
N LYS A 382 -17.40 -1.25 -15.80
CA LYS A 382 -17.30 0.02 -15.05
C LYS A 382 -18.45 0.25 -14.03
N PRO A 383 -19.73 -0.10 -14.31
CA PRO A 383 -20.78 0.02 -13.30
C PRO A 383 -20.52 -0.82 -12.04
N PHE A 384 -19.99 -2.02 -12.21
CA PHE A 384 -19.56 -2.84 -11.08
C PHE A 384 -18.42 -2.18 -10.32
N MET A 385 -17.40 -1.67 -10.99
CA MET A 385 -16.27 -1.03 -10.35
C MET A 385 -16.70 0.19 -9.51
N LYS A 386 -17.62 1.00 -10.05
CA LYS A 386 -18.20 2.14 -9.31
C LYS A 386 -18.96 1.68 -8.07
N TYR A 387 -19.77 0.64 -8.19
CA TYR A 387 -20.48 0.02 -7.07
C TYR A 387 -19.49 -0.53 -6.04
N PHE A 388 -18.52 -1.30 -6.50
CA PHE A 388 -17.54 -1.97 -5.65
C PHE A 388 -16.72 -0.98 -4.82
N HIS A 389 -16.20 0.08 -5.46
CA HIS A 389 -15.50 1.15 -4.75
C HIS A 389 -16.41 1.84 -3.71
N ALA A 390 -17.65 2.15 -4.07
CA ALA A 390 -18.58 2.80 -3.14
C ALA A 390 -18.93 1.94 -1.91
N GLN A 391 -18.94 0.60 -2.06
CA GLN A 391 -19.22 -0.33 -0.94
C GLN A 391 -18.00 -0.62 -0.08
N TYR A 392 -16.81 -0.69 -0.70
CA TYR A 392 -15.58 -1.15 -0.05
C TYR A 392 -14.52 -0.05 0.12
N LYS A 393 -14.95 1.22 0.03
CA LYS A 393 -14.07 2.35 0.34
C LYS A 393 -13.52 2.22 1.76
N ASP A 394 -12.21 2.39 1.90
CA ASP A 394 -11.42 2.29 3.14
C ASP A 394 -11.46 0.87 3.79
N LEU A 395 -11.83 -0.15 3.01
CA LEU A 395 -11.85 -1.54 3.45
C LEU A 395 -10.87 -2.42 2.66
N GLY A 396 -10.46 -3.52 3.28
CA GLY A 396 -9.68 -4.57 2.64
C GLY A 396 -10.55 -5.49 1.77
N VAL A 397 -9.99 -5.99 0.68
CA VAL A 397 -10.66 -6.93 -0.23
C VAL A 397 -9.75 -8.09 -0.58
N THR A 398 -10.34 -9.28 -0.71
CA THR A 398 -9.68 -10.50 -1.18
C THR A 398 -10.13 -10.85 -2.59
N THR A 399 -9.38 -11.70 -3.28
CA THR A 399 -9.80 -12.24 -4.59
C THR A 399 -11.15 -12.96 -4.52
N GLN A 400 -11.37 -13.75 -3.47
CA GLN A 400 -12.63 -14.46 -3.29
C GLN A 400 -13.80 -13.48 -3.14
N TRP A 401 -13.63 -12.43 -2.37
CA TRP A 401 -14.66 -11.41 -2.19
C TRP A 401 -14.97 -10.68 -3.49
N PHE A 402 -13.95 -10.33 -4.25
CA PHE A 402 -14.10 -9.69 -5.55
C PHE A 402 -14.91 -10.58 -6.52
N GLU A 403 -14.62 -11.90 -6.57
CA GLU A 403 -15.33 -12.89 -7.36
C GLU A 403 -16.81 -13.02 -6.95
N GLU A 404 -17.07 -13.13 -5.63
CA GLU A 404 -18.42 -13.22 -5.07
C GLU A 404 -19.25 -11.97 -5.40
N GLU A 405 -18.66 -10.78 -5.27
CA GLU A 405 -19.33 -9.51 -5.55
C GLU A 405 -19.64 -9.32 -7.05
N ILE A 406 -18.75 -9.76 -7.95
CA ILE A 406 -19.05 -9.79 -9.40
C ILE A 406 -20.27 -10.68 -9.67
N THR A 407 -20.25 -11.90 -9.12
CA THR A 407 -21.34 -12.86 -9.27
C THR A 407 -22.66 -12.28 -8.77
N ASN A 408 -22.65 -11.66 -7.59
CA ASN A 408 -23.84 -11.07 -6.97
C ASN A 408 -24.38 -9.87 -7.79
N PHE A 409 -23.51 -8.95 -8.20
CA PHE A 409 -23.88 -7.73 -8.91
C PHE A 409 -24.53 -8.04 -10.27
N TYR A 410 -23.93 -8.95 -11.05
CA TYR A 410 -24.42 -9.30 -12.36
C TYR A 410 -25.41 -10.47 -12.35
N SER A 411 -25.62 -11.13 -11.22
CA SER A 411 -26.40 -12.37 -11.11
C SER A 411 -25.95 -13.44 -12.11
N LYS A 412 -24.63 -13.53 -12.31
CA LYS A 412 -23.98 -14.45 -13.24
C LYS A 412 -22.74 -15.05 -12.60
N ASP A 413 -22.71 -16.35 -12.50
CA ASP A 413 -21.58 -17.10 -11.96
C ASP A 413 -20.32 -16.91 -12.84
N VAL A 414 -19.23 -16.46 -12.21
CA VAL A 414 -17.90 -16.28 -12.82
C VAL A 414 -16.86 -17.24 -12.24
N SER A 415 -17.25 -18.16 -11.36
CA SER A 415 -16.32 -19.07 -10.66
C SER A 415 -15.47 -19.91 -11.61
N GLY A 416 -16.05 -20.39 -12.71
CA GLY A 416 -15.31 -21.13 -13.72
C GLY A 416 -14.22 -20.31 -14.42
N LEU A 417 -14.45 -19.00 -14.62
CA LEU A 417 -13.44 -18.09 -15.17
C LEU A 417 -12.32 -17.85 -14.15
N PHE A 418 -12.67 -17.60 -12.88
CA PHE A 418 -11.68 -17.40 -11.82
C PHE A 418 -10.85 -18.67 -11.59
N SER A 419 -11.50 -19.86 -11.55
CA SER A 419 -10.82 -21.14 -11.42
C SER A 419 -9.76 -21.33 -12.53
N GLU A 420 -10.12 -21.12 -13.80
CA GLU A 420 -9.25 -21.37 -14.94
C GLU A 420 -8.16 -20.29 -15.11
N TYR A 421 -8.49 -19.00 -14.95
CA TYR A 421 -7.61 -17.90 -15.36
C TYR A 421 -6.92 -17.17 -14.22
N ILE A 422 -7.39 -17.29 -12.98
CA ILE A 422 -6.86 -16.55 -11.82
C ILE A 422 -6.26 -17.49 -10.78
N TYR A 423 -6.94 -18.61 -10.46
CA TYR A 423 -6.44 -19.60 -9.50
C TYR A 423 -5.56 -20.67 -10.16
N GLY A 424 -5.55 -20.75 -11.48
CA GLY A 424 -4.69 -21.67 -12.23
C GLY A 424 -5.10 -23.16 -12.09
N GLU A 425 -6.35 -23.44 -11.79
CA GLU A 425 -6.86 -24.80 -11.72
C GLU A 425 -6.83 -25.43 -13.12
N GLY A 426 -6.01 -26.46 -13.27
CA GLY A 426 -5.82 -27.15 -14.57
C GLY A 426 -4.54 -26.78 -15.32
N LEU A 427 -3.73 -25.84 -14.81
CA LEU A 427 -2.39 -25.59 -15.35
C LEU A 427 -1.50 -26.81 -15.09
N GLN A 428 -1.08 -27.48 -16.17
CA GLN A 428 -0.06 -28.51 -16.07
C GLN A 428 1.33 -27.87 -15.94
N ASP A 429 2.18 -28.41 -15.06
CA ASP A 429 3.51 -27.89 -14.72
C ASP A 429 4.46 -27.67 -15.92
N GLU A 430 4.17 -28.26 -17.07
CA GLU A 430 5.01 -28.20 -18.25
C GLU A 430 4.94 -26.86 -19.02
N SER A 431 3.93 -26.01 -18.78
CA SER A 431 3.75 -24.73 -19.51
C SER A 431 4.61 -23.59 -18.95
N ARG A 432 5.20 -23.75 -17.78
CA ARG A 432 5.98 -22.71 -17.07
C ARG A 432 7.30 -22.32 -17.74
N ASN A 433 7.75 -23.04 -18.79
CA ASN A 433 9.08 -22.87 -19.40
C ASN A 433 9.11 -22.22 -20.78
N SER A 434 8.01 -21.76 -21.34
CA SER A 434 8.01 -21.19 -22.69
C SER A 434 7.87 -19.68 -22.68
N ASN A 435 8.96 -18.99 -23.00
CA ASN A 435 9.05 -17.68 -23.68
C ASN A 435 7.84 -16.74 -23.55
N LYS A 436 7.42 -16.36 -22.33
CA LYS A 436 6.62 -15.14 -22.16
C LYS A 436 7.52 -13.98 -22.61
N VAL A 437 7.17 -13.37 -23.74
CA VAL A 437 7.78 -12.10 -24.17
C VAL A 437 7.50 -11.14 -23.03
N LYS A 438 8.54 -10.79 -22.29
CA LYS A 438 8.45 -9.69 -21.32
C LYS A 438 8.15 -8.46 -22.14
N HIS A 439 6.89 -8.07 -22.21
CA HIS A 439 6.60 -6.71 -22.56
C HIS A 439 7.33 -5.87 -21.52
N ALA A 440 8.26 -5.04 -21.97
CA ALA A 440 8.84 -3.98 -21.18
C ALA A 440 7.71 -2.97 -20.92
N GLY A 441 6.75 -3.37 -20.12
CA GLY A 441 5.68 -2.57 -19.60
C GLY A 441 6.28 -1.54 -18.63
N PHE A 442 5.64 -0.43 -18.50
CA PHE A 442 6.00 0.80 -17.81
C PHE A 442 6.29 0.66 -16.29
N HIS A 443 6.35 -0.55 -15.74
CA HIS A 443 6.41 -0.83 -14.30
C HIS A 443 7.60 -1.71 -13.94
N SER A 444 8.81 -1.16 -14.02
CA SER A 444 9.94 -1.72 -13.28
C SER A 444 9.98 -1.07 -11.90
N PRO A 445 10.04 -1.86 -10.82
CA PRO A 445 10.24 -1.31 -9.49
C PRO A 445 11.49 -0.43 -9.52
N LEU A 446 11.45 0.70 -8.79
CA LEU A 446 12.60 1.59 -8.67
C LEU A 446 13.81 0.80 -8.21
N SER A 447 14.83 0.71 -9.06
CA SER A 447 16.10 0.12 -8.67
C SER A 447 16.77 0.95 -7.57
N GLU A 448 17.70 0.37 -6.82
CA GLU A 448 18.47 1.15 -5.84
C GLU A 448 19.22 2.34 -6.50
N GLU A 449 19.57 2.21 -7.79
CA GLU A 449 20.22 3.28 -8.55
C GLU A 449 19.23 4.39 -8.90
N ASP A 450 17.98 4.05 -9.26
CA ASP A 450 16.92 5.03 -9.47
C ASP A 450 16.57 5.73 -8.17
N LEU A 451 16.47 5.00 -7.05
CA LEU A 451 16.27 5.59 -5.72
C LEU A 451 17.37 6.60 -5.37
N LYS A 452 18.64 6.30 -5.68
CA LYS A 452 19.76 7.24 -5.45
C LYS A 452 19.69 8.48 -6.34
N ARG A 453 19.17 8.36 -7.56
CA ARG A 453 18.98 9.51 -8.47
C ARG A 453 17.81 10.40 -8.03
N LEU A 454 16.77 9.83 -7.45
CA LEU A 454 15.58 10.54 -6.98
C LEU A 454 15.80 11.24 -5.64
N LEU A 455 16.66 10.68 -4.80
CA LEU A 455 17.13 11.30 -3.54
C LEU A 455 18.13 12.43 -3.81
#